data_9613dcac7be5d0c93a8a6622501ef795
#
_entry.id   9613dcac7be5d0c93a8a6622501ef795
#
_cell.length_a   1.000
_cell.length_b   1.000
_cell.length_c   1.000
_cell.angle_alpha   90.00
_cell.angle_beta   90.00
_cell.angle_gamma   90.00
#
_symmetry.space_group_name_H-M   'P 1'
#
loop_
_entity.id
_entity.type
_entity.pdbx_description
1 polymer ?
#
loop_
_entity_poly.entity_id
_entity_poly.type
_entity_poly.pdbx_seq_one_letter_code
_entity_poly.pdbx_strand_id
1 'polypeptide(L)'
;MQRVKWNETALSDLANIIDYLEQFSSTAGTRLLEKVVTITESLSQFPLAHRSGRVKGTREIIVHSNYVVIYRVNHQHAEILRILHARQKYPPLEEEEPRTN
;
A
#
# COMPACT_ATOMS: atom_id res chain seq x y z
N MET A 1 0.26 -1.11 21.22
CA MET A 1 0.81 -0.41 20.06
C MET A 1 1.43 -1.42 19.11
N GLN A 2 1.13 -1.33 17.83
CA GLN A 2 1.64 -2.25 16.83
C GLN A 2 2.91 -1.72 16.22
N ARG A 3 3.78 -2.60 15.78
CA ARG A 3 4.89 -2.20 14.93
C ARG A 3 4.39 -2.12 13.51
N VAL A 4 4.98 -1.23 12.72
CA VAL A 4 4.67 -1.13 11.30
C VAL A 4 5.84 -1.71 10.53
N LYS A 5 5.55 -2.68 9.67
CA LYS A 5 6.57 -3.36 8.90
C LYS A 5 6.25 -3.24 7.42
N TRP A 6 7.24 -2.91 6.62
CA TRP A 6 7.09 -2.82 5.17
C TRP A 6 7.72 -4.04 4.54
N ASN A 7 7.00 -4.74 3.69
CA ASN A 7 7.66 -5.81 2.95
C ASN A 7 8.40 -5.23 1.74
N GLU A 8 9.24 -6.05 1.12
CA GLU A 8 10.09 -5.56 0.04
C GLU A 8 9.29 -5.15 -1.18
N THR A 9 8.20 -5.83 -1.46
CA THR A 9 7.37 -5.50 -2.60
C THR A 9 6.74 -4.12 -2.44
N ALA A 10 6.29 -3.81 -1.23
CA ALA A 10 5.70 -2.50 -0.96
C ALA A 10 6.74 -1.38 -1.07
N LEU A 11 7.95 -1.63 -0.60
CA LEU A 11 9.03 -0.65 -0.75
C LEU A 11 9.36 -0.40 -2.21
N SER A 12 9.37 -1.46 -3.00
CA SER A 12 9.62 -1.37 -4.42
C SER A 12 8.49 -0.60 -5.13
N ASP A 13 7.24 -0.90 -4.75
CA ASP A 13 6.09 -0.16 -5.27
C ASP A 13 6.25 1.33 -5.01
N LEU A 14 6.60 1.70 -3.79
CA LEU A 14 6.72 3.11 -3.42
C LEU A 14 7.81 3.80 -4.23
N ALA A 15 8.96 3.15 -4.35
CA ALA A 15 10.07 3.72 -5.11
C ALA A 15 9.69 3.95 -6.57
N ASN A 16 9.02 2.97 -7.18
CA ASN A 16 8.61 3.07 -8.57
C ASN A 16 7.57 4.17 -8.78
N ILE A 17 6.64 4.31 -7.85
CA ILE A 17 5.62 5.35 -7.95
C ILE A 17 6.24 6.74 -7.82
N ILE A 18 7.17 6.90 -6.87
CA ILE A 18 7.85 8.18 -6.70
C ILE A 18 8.63 8.53 -7.96
N ASP A 19 9.37 7.59 -8.53
CA ASP A 19 10.11 7.83 -9.76
C ASP A 19 9.19 8.26 -10.89
N TYR A 20 8.05 7.61 -11.02
CA TYR A 20 7.07 7.96 -12.04
C TYR A 20 6.56 9.38 -11.86
N LEU A 21 6.17 9.73 -10.63
CA LEU A 21 5.62 11.04 -10.35
C LEU A 21 6.63 12.16 -10.57
N GLU A 22 7.90 11.88 -10.27
CA GLU A 22 8.94 12.89 -10.41
C GLU A 22 9.24 13.23 -11.86
N GLN A 23 8.82 12.41 -12.79
CA GLN A 23 8.94 12.75 -14.20
C GLN A 23 8.04 13.94 -14.57
N PHE A 24 7.00 14.17 -13.80
CA PHE A 24 6.03 15.23 -14.09
C PHE A 24 6.14 16.42 -13.16
N SER A 25 6.60 16.17 -11.93
CA SER A 25 6.73 17.24 -10.93
C SER A 25 7.72 16.82 -9.87
N SER A 26 8.70 17.67 -9.62
CA SER A 26 9.72 17.36 -8.62
C SER A 26 9.15 17.29 -7.21
N THR A 27 7.98 17.88 -6.96
CA THR A 27 7.38 17.86 -5.63
C THR A 27 6.33 16.78 -5.45
N ALA A 28 5.83 16.21 -6.55
CA ALA A 28 4.73 15.23 -6.44
C ALA A 28 5.18 13.98 -5.71
N GLY A 29 6.37 13.48 -6.00
CA GLY A 29 6.90 12.29 -5.33
C GLY A 29 7.11 12.53 -3.84
N THR A 30 7.67 13.68 -3.49
CA THR A 30 7.90 14.03 -2.09
C THR A 30 6.58 14.13 -1.32
N ARG A 31 5.58 14.75 -1.93
CA ARG A 31 4.27 14.88 -1.29
C ARG A 31 3.62 13.53 -1.04
N LEU A 32 3.70 12.63 -2.02
CA LEU A 32 3.15 11.29 -1.83
C LEU A 32 3.91 10.56 -0.73
N LEU A 33 5.24 10.64 -0.74
CA LEU A 33 6.05 9.97 0.26
C LEU A 33 5.67 10.44 1.66
N GLU A 34 5.56 11.74 1.86
CA GLU A 34 5.21 12.29 3.17
C GLU A 34 3.86 11.79 3.63
N LYS A 35 2.90 11.75 2.72
CA LYS A 35 1.56 11.30 3.07
C LYS A 35 1.54 9.82 3.42
N VAL A 36 2.24 9.01 2.64
CA VAL A 36 2.33 7.57 2.90
C VAL A 36 3.00 7.31 4.24
N VAL A 37 4.09 8.00 4.53
CA VAL A 37 4.80 7.82 5.79
C VAL A 37 3.92 8.20 6.97
N THR A 38 3.27 9.35 6.90
CA THR A 38 2.41 9.82 7.99
C THR A 38 1.27 8.84 8.26
N ILE A 39 0.60 8.40 7.21
CA ILE A 39 -0.54 7.51 7.36
C ILE A 39 -0.10 6.14 7.87
N THR A 40 0.99 5.59 7.31
CA THR A 40 1.41 4.25 7.73
C THR A 40 1.95 4.25 9.15
N GLU A 41 2.60 5.34 9.57
CA GLU A 41 3.04 5.43 10.95
C GLU A 41 1.86 5.45 11.93
N SER A 42 0.72 5.99 11.52
CA SER A 42 -0.46 6.01 12.38
C SER A 42 -0.99 4.60 12.67
N LEU A 43 -0.61 3.62 11.85
CA LEU A 43 -1.07 2.25 12.07
C LEU A 43 -0.50 1.63 13.34
N SER A 44 0.57 2.19 13.90
CA SER A 44 1.09 1.70 15.18
C SER A 44 0.08 1.89 16.30
N GLN A 45 -0.76 2.91 16.20
CA GLN A 45 -1.77 3.19 17.23
C GLN A 45 -3.16 2.81 16.77
N PHE A 46 -3.45 2.91 15.50
CA PHE A 46 -4.79 2.69 14.98
C PHE A 46 -4.79 1.68 13.83
N PRO A 47 -4.35 0.44 14.08
CA PRO A 47 -4.19 -0.52 12.99
C PRO A 47 -5.51 -0.94 12.34
N LEU A 48 -6.63 -0.81 13.03
CA LEU A 48 -7.92 -1.25 12.51
C LEU A 48 -8.80 -0.10 12.07
N ALA A 49 -8.23 1.09 11.88
CA ALA A 49 -9.02 2.28 11.59
C ALA A 49 -9.50 2.35 10.14
N HIS A 50 -8.97 1.50 9.26
CA HIS A 50 -9.25 1.61 7.83
C HIS A 50 -10.14 0.49 7.33
N ARG A 51 -10.72 0.68 6.16
CA ARG A 51 -11.73 -0.23 5.62
C ARG A 51 -11.11 -1.59 5.26
N SER A 52 -11.98 -2.59 5.15
CA SER A 52 -11.57 -3.90 4.66
C SER A 52 -11.07 -3.80 3.23
N GLY A 53 -10.05 -4.57 2.93
CA GLY A 53 -9.47 -4.57 1.59
C GLY A 53 -10.19 -5.50 0.65
N ARG A 54 -9.81 -5.42 -0.62
CA ARG A 54 -10.37 -6.26 -1.67
C ARG A 54 -9.92 -7.71 -1.55
N VAL A 55 -8.86 -7.97 -0.81
CA VAL A 55 -8.42 -9.32 -0.52
C VAL A 55 -8.78 -9.60 0.93
N LYS A 56 -9.32 -10.79 1.19
CA LYS A 56 -9.74 -11.16 2.52
C LYS A 56 -8.56 -11.07 3.49
N GLY A 57 -8.82 -10.48 4.64
CA GLY A 57 -7.79 -10.35 5.67
C GLY A 57 -6.91 -9.12 5.51
N THR A 58 -7.14 -8.33 4.48
CA THR A 58 -6.38 -7.09 4.29
C THR A 58 -7.24 -5.88 4.57
N ARG A 59 -6.57 -4.73 4.67
CA ARG A 59 -7.21 -3.43 4.79
C ARG A 59 -6.57 -2.48 3.79
N GLU A 60 -7.29 -1.44 3.44
CA GLU A 60 -6.83 -0.48 2.43
C GLU A 60 -6.94 0.94 2.92
N ILE A 61 -5.92 1.74 2.60
CA ILE A 61 -5.91 3.15 2.91
C ILE A 61 -5.77 3.92 1.61
N ILE A 62 -6.69 4.81 1.34
CA ILE A 62 -6.57 5.71 0.18
C ILE A 62 -5.64 6.83 0.60
N VAL A 63 -4.43 6.86 0.04
CA VAL A 63 -3.44 7.87 0.38
C VAL A 63 -3.42 9.01 -0.63
N HIS A 64 -4.08 8.81 -1.78
CA HIS A 64 -4.15 9.80 -2.83
C HIS A 64 -5.28 9.36 -3.74
N SER A 65 -5.84 10.27 -4.53
CA SER A 65 -6.94 9.89 -5.43
C SER A 65 -6.57 8.70 -6.33
N ASN A 66 -5.27 8.53 -6.62
CA ASN A 66 -4.83 7.49 -7.53
C ASN A 66 -4.07 6.34 -6.86
N TYR A 67 -3.83 6.39 -5.56
CA TYR A 67 -2.99 5.37 -4.91
C TYR A 67 -3.60 4.85 -3.63
N VAL A 68 -3.43 3.55 -3.41
CA VAL A 68 -3.99 2.82 -2.27
C VAL A 68 -2.89 2.01 -1.63
N VAL A 69 -2.79 2.06 -0.30
CA VAL A 69 -1.88 1.20 0.47
C VAL A 69 -2.68 0.01 0.96
N ILE A 70 -2.15 -1.20 0.72
CA ILE A 70 -2.76 -2.44 1.19
C ILE A 70 -1.91 -2.97 2.33
N TYR A 71 -2.55 -3.28 3.46
CA TYR A 71 -1.84 -3.80 4.62
C TYR A 71 -2.69 -4.86 5.33
N ARG A 72 -2.06 -5.60 6.23
CA ARG A 72 -2.78 -6.51 7.11
C ARG A 72 -2.20 -6.44 8.50
N VAL A 73 -2.99 -6.85 9.48
CA VAL A 73 -2.60 -6.78 10.88
C VAL A 73 -2.53 -8.17 11.47
N ASN A 74 -1.45 -8.45 12.19
CA ASN A 74 -1.36 -9.68 12.96
C ASN A 74 -1.03 -9.31 14.42
N HIS A 75 -0.65 -10.29 15.21
CA HIS A 75 -0.42 -10.06 16.64
C HIS A 75 0.70 -9.09 16.91
N GLN A 76 1.67 -9.01 16.04
CA GLN A 76 2.90 -8.30 16.33
C GLN A 76 3.05 -7.01 15.56
N HIS A 77 2.46 -6.92 14.38
CA HIS A 77 2.65 -5.72 13.57
C HIS A 77 1.57 -5.55 12.52
N ALA A 78 1.54 -4.33 11.98
CA ALA A 78 0.79 -4.02 10.77
C ALA A 78 1.79 -4.11 9.63
N GLU A 79 1.52 -4.96 8.67
CA GLU A 79 2.44 -5.20 7.57
C GLU A 79 1.93 -4.54 6.30
N ILE A 80 2.72 -3.64 5.73
CA ILE A 80 2.39 -2.98 4.48
C ILE A 80 2.76 -3.96 3.36
N LEU A 81 1.77 -4.36 2.59
CA LEU A 81 1.92 -5.39 1.57
C LEU A 81 2.18 -4.83 0.19
N ARG A 82 1.43 -3.81 -0.22
CA ARG A 82 1.53 -3.21 -1.55
C ARG A 82 1.12 -1.76 -1.51
N ILE A 83 1.61 -0.98 -2.48
CA ILE A 83 1.04 0.31 -2.82
C ILE A 83 0.67 0.21 -4.30
N LEU A 84 -0.59 0.43 -4.61
CA LEU A 84 -1.11 0.21 -5.95
C LEU A 84 -1.78 1.46 -6.47
N HIS A 85 -1.77 1.61 -7.79
CA HIS A 85 -2.65 2.57 -8.43
C HIS A 85 -4.08 2.12 -8.16
N ALA A 86 -4.97 3.06 -7.91
CA ALA A 86 -6.36 2.74 -7.55
C ALA A 86 -7.06 1.85 -8.58
N ARG A 87 -6.65 1.95 -9.85
CA ARG A 87 -7.26 1.15 -10.91
C ARG A 87 -6.54 -0.16 -11.17
N GLN A 88 -5.43 -0.39 -10.50
CA GLN A 88 -4.67 -1.62 -10.72
C GLN A 88 -5.41 -2.79 -10.11
N LYS A 89 -5.45 -3.90 -10.81
CA LYS A 89 -6.08 -5.10 -10.29
C LYS A 89 -5.17 -5.79 -9.30
N TYR A 90 -5.76 -6.27 -8.23
CA TYR A 90 -5.00 -6.97 -7.20
C TYR A 90 -5.91 -8.00 -6.54
N PRO A 91 -5.47 -9.24 -6.49
CA PRO A 91 -4.18 -9.73 -7.02
C PRO A 91 -4.17 -9.71 -8.54
N PRO A 92 -2.97 -9.73 -9.15
CA PRO A 92 -2.87 -9.73 -10.61
C PRO A 92 -3.59 -10.92 -11.23
N LEU A 93 -4.16 -10.71 -12.41
CA LEU A 93 -4.90 -11.77 -13.06
C LEU A 93 -4.04 -12.99 -13.35
N GLU A 94 -2.77 -12.78 -13.66
CA GLU A 94 -1.89 -13.88 -13.94
C GLU A 94 -1.74 -14.79 -12.75
N GLU A 95 -1.83 -14.24 -11.57
CA GLU A 95 -1.72 -15.06 -10.38
C GLU A 95 -3.00 -15.80 -10.10
N GLU A 96 -4.10 -15.33 -10.64
CA GLU A 96 -5.35 -15.94 -10.36
C GLU A 96 -5.61 -17.10 -11.25
N GLU A 97 -4.86 -17.29 -12.39
CA GLU A 97 -5.22 -18.17 -13.26
C GLU A 97 -4.40 -19.15 -13.59
N PRO A 98 -3.78 -19.70 -12.87
CA PRO A 98 -3.00 -20.82 -13.24
C PRO A 98 -3.91 -21.87 -13.51
N ARG A 99 -4.61 -22.02 -13.88
CA ARG A 99 -5.35 -23.03 -14.03
C ARG A 99 -5.74 -23.21 -15.15
N THR A 100 -5.63 -23.51 -15.64
CA THR A 100 -6.05 -23.72 -16.51
C THR A 100 -6.20 -24.43 -17.11
N ASN A 101 -6.26 -24.73 -17.23
CA ASN A 101 -6.50 -25.40 -17.63
C ASN A 101 -6.58 -25.79 -17.96
#